data_a7a1446b5706d182d824018fe582f11b
#
_entry.id   a7a1446b5706d182d824018fe582f11b
#
_cell.length_a   1.000
_cell.length_b   1.000
_cell.length_c   1.000
_cell.angle_alpha   90.00
_cell.angle_beta   90.00
_cell.angle_gamma   90.00
#
_symmetry.space_group_name_H-M   'P 1'
#
loop_
_entity.id
_entity.type
_entity.pdbx_description
1 polymer ?
#
loop_
_entity_poly.entity_id
_entity_poly.type
_entity_poly.pdbx_seq_one_letter_code
_entity_poly.pdbx_strand_id
1 'polypeptide(L)'
;KSDRWIRRMAKETGMIEPFTEAQVRQVDAAGRRVISYGVSSYGYDMRVAPEFKIFTNALSAIVDPKEFDSKSFVEFEGDICIVPPNSFALARSVEYFRIPRNVLTICVGKSTYARCGIITNVTPFEPEWEGHVTLEISNTTPLPAKIYANEGICQVLFFEAAPDDICETSYKDKAGKYQRQTGVTLPRL
;
A
#
# COMPACT_ATOMS: atom_id res chain seq x y z
N LYS A 1 -3.56 17.37 -1.06
CA LYS A 1 -2.78 18.14 -2.05
C LYS A 1 -3.15 17.74 -3.47
N SER A 2 -3.04 18.67 -4.44
CA SER A 2 -3.39 18.46 -5.84
C SER A 2 -2.31 17.70 -6.62
N ASP A 3 -2.67 17.25 -7.82
CA ASP A 3 -1.79 16.59 -8.78
C ASP A 3 -0.52 17.40 -9.11
N ARG A 4 -0.63 18.73 -9.23
CA ARG A 4 0.53 19.63 -9.45
C ARG A 4 1.53 19.57 -8.30
N TRP A 5 1.04 19.57 -7.07
CA TRP A 5 1.89 19.45 -5.89
C TRP A 5 2.54 18.07 -5.83
N ILE A 6 1.78 16.99 -6.09
CA ILE A 6 2.29 15.62 -6.06
C ILE A 6 3.40 15.43 -7.10
N ARG A 7 3.20 15.91 -8.36
CA ARG A 7 4.23 15.85 -9.41
C ARG A 7 5.49 16.61 -9.03
N ARG A 8 5.35 17.81 -8.45
CA ARG A 8 6.48 18.61 -7.98
C ARG A 8 7.26 17.85 -6.91
N MET A 9 6.60 17.39 -5.86
CA MET A 9 7.27 16.68 -4.77
C MET A 9 7.93 15.38 -5.22
N ALA A 10 7.31 14.61 -6.08
CA ALA A 10 7.90 13.39 -6.61
C ALA A 10 9.18 13.69 -7.42
N LYS A 11 9.19 14.76 -8.23
CA LYS A 11 10.35 15.14 -9.06
C LYS A 11 11.48 15.79 -8.26
N GLU A 12 11.15 16.70 -7.35
CA GLU A 12 12.14 17.50 -6.61
C GLU A 12 12.74 16.75 -5.42
N THR A 13 11.95 15.90 -4.75
CA THR A 13 12.37 15.23 -3.51
C THR A 13 12.43 13.70 -3.59
N GLY A 14 11.99 13.11 -4.71
CA GLY A 14 11.87 11.67 -4.82
C GLY A 14 10.80 11.09 -3.87
N MET A 15 9.74 11.86 -3.57
CA MET A 15 8.70 11.45 -2.61
C MET A 15 8.05 10.11 -2.98
N ILE A 16 7.96 9.79 -4.28
CA ILE A 16 7.39 8.54 -4.82
C ILE A 16 8.32 8.00 -5.90
N GLU A 17 8.75 6.74 -5.79
CA GLU A 17 9.67 6.11 -6.74
C GLU A 17 9.36 4.62 -6.94
N PRO A 18 9.15 4.10 -8.17
CA PRO A 18 9.04 4.86 -9.43
C PRO A 18 7.76 5.69 -9.50
N PHE A 19 7.84 6.88 -10.09
CA PHE A 19 6.73 7.81 -10.18
C PHE A 19 6.04 7.75 -11.54
N THR A 20 4.69 7.65 -11.53
CA THR A 20 3.86 7.69 -12.73
C THR A 20 3.09 9.00 -12.78
N GLU A 21 3.48 9.91 -13.70
CA GLU A 21 3.03 11.31 -13.75
C GLU A 21 1.55 11.51 -14.11
N ALA A 22 0.93 10.53 -14.75
CA ALA A 22 -0.46 10.57 -15.19
C ALA A 22 -1.16 9.27 -14.79
N GLN A 23 -2.49 9.29 -14.81
CA GLN A 23 -3.26 8.07 -14.55
C GLN A 23 -3.19 7.13 -15.75
N VAL A 24 -2.59 5.96 -15.56
CA VAL A 24 -2.52 4.89 -16.56
C VAL A 24 -3.82 4.09 -16.56
N ARG A 25 -4.42 3.89 -17.76
CA ARG A 25 -5.68 3.14 -17.98
C ARG A 25 -5.57 2.25 -19.22
N GLN A 26 -4.39 1.73 -19.51
CA GLN A 26 -4.11 0.93 -20.69
C GLN A 26 -4.74 -0.48 -20.58
N VAL A 27 -4.62 -1.25 -21.64
CA VAL A 27 -4.88 -2.69 -21.66
C VAL A 27 -3.58 -3.46 -21.47
N ASP A 28 -3.64 -4.59 -20.78
CA ASP A 28 -2.50 -5.49 -20.63
C ASP A 28 -2.21 -6.24 -21.96
N ALA A 29 -1.16 -7.06 -21.97
CA ALA A 29 -0.79 -7.85 -23.14
C ALA A 29 -1.88 -8.83 -23.61
N ALA A 30 -2.83 -9.17 -22.74
CA ALA A 30 -4.00 -10.00 -23.06
C ALA A 30 -5.24 -9.20 -23.49
N GLY A 31 -5.10 -7.87 -23.69
CA GLY A 31 -6.21 -6.99 -24.07
C GLY A 31 -7.20 -6.66 -22.94
N ARG A 32 -6.89 -6.98 -21.68
CA ARG A 32 -7.72 -6.67 -20.53
C ARG A 32 -7.38 -5.27 -20.01
N ARG A 33 -8.39 -4.53 -19.56
CA ARG A 33 -8.18 -3.22 -18.94
C ARG A 33 -7.46 -3.38 -17.60
N VAL A 34 -6.33 -2.70 -17.44
CA VAL A 34 -5.63 -2.62 -16.14
C VAL A 34 -6.42 -1.77 -15.14
N ILE A 35 -6.36 -2.13 -13.88
CA ILE A 35 -6.88 -1.30 -12.80
C ILE A 35 -5.95 -0.10 -12.66
N SER A 36 -6.49 1.09 -12.90
CA SER A 36 -5.72 2.32 -13.08
C SER A 36 -4.80 2.65 -11.91
N TYR A 37 -3.64 3.23 -12.23
CA TYR A 37 -2.63 3.68 -11.26
C TYR A 37 -1.98 4.99 -11.70
N GLY A 38 -1.17 5.60 -10.81
CA GLY A 38 -0.50 6.87 -11.05
C GLY A 38 -1.23 8.07 -10.47
N VAL A 39 -0.84 9.28 -10.88
CA VAL A 39 -1.38 10.52 -10.33
C VAL A 39 -2.85 10.69 -10.68
N SER A 40 -3.68 10.98 -9.67
CA SER A 40 -5.07 11.44 -9.79
C SER A 40 -5.17 12.91 -9.40
N SER A 41 -6.37 13.51 -9.44
CA SER A 41 -6.58 14.95 -9.17
C SER A 41 -6.07 15.40 -7.78
N TYR A 42 -6.29 14.59 -6.74
CA TYR A 42 -5.92 14.86 -5.35
C TYR A 42 -5.35 13.63 -4.64
N GLY A 43 -4.56 12.82 -5.33
CA GLY A 43 -3.95 11.64 -4.76
C GLY A 43 -3.06 10.90 -5.75
N TYR A 44 -2.53 9.78 -5.32
CA TYR A 44 -1.73 8.87 -6.11
C TYR A 44 -2.24 7.45 -5.95
N ASP A 45 -2.68 6.83 -7.04
CA ASP A 45 -3.08 5.43 -7.06
C ASP A 45 -1.82 4.56 -7.11
N MET A 46 -1.44 3.94 -5.98
CA MET A 46 -0.27 3.08 -5.90
C MET A 46 -0.59 1.66 -6.38
N ARG A 47 0.45 0.97 -6.84
CA ARG A 47 0.38 -0.40 -7.35
C ARG A 47 0.77 -1.42 -6.27
N VAL A 48 0.17 -2.60 -6.34
CA VAL A 48 0.63 -3.75 -5.57
C VAL A 48 1.74 -4.49 -6.33
N ALA A 49 2.82 -4.85 -5.63
CA ALA A 49 3.92 -5.65 -6.18
C ALA A 49 3.55 -7.14 -6.30
N PRO A 50 4.32 -7.96 -7.04
CA PRO A 50 3.99 -9.38 -7.26
C PRO A 50 4.26 -10.29 -6.05
N GLU A 51 4.84 -9.77 -4.97
CA GLU A 51 5.13 -10.55 -3.77
C GLU A 51 3.99 -10.44 -2.74
N PHE A 52 3.46 -11.58 -2.36
CA PHE A 52 2.34 -11.71 -1.42
C PHE A 52 2.66 -12.71 -0.29
N LYS A 53 2.06 -12.48 0.86
CA LYS A 53 1.98 -13.44 1.97
C LYS A 53 0.51 -13.71 2.23
N ILE A 54 0.02 -14.89 1.83
CA ILE A 54 -1.40 -15.28 1.94
C ILE A 54 -1.62 -15.94 3.29
N PHE A 55 -2.57 -15.41 4.07
CA PHE A 55 -2.89 -15.96 5.38
C PHE A 55 -3.48 -17.37 5.28
N THR A 56 -3.03 -18.25 6.17
CA THR A 56 -3.55 -19.60 6.34
C THR A 56 -3.80 -19.89 7.81
N ASN A 57 -4.89 -20.57 8.12
CA ASN A 57 -5.25 -21.01 9.47
C ASN A 57 -4.81 -22.47 9.75
N ALA A 58 -4.02 -23.07 8.86
CA ALA A 58 -3.64 -24.50 8.97
C ALA A 58 -2.67 -24.77 10.13
N LEU A 59 -1.87 -23.79 10.53
CA LEU A 59 -0.76 -23.97 11.47
C LEU A 59 -0.88 -23.15 12.75
N SER A 60 -1.92 -22.33 12.89
CA SER A 60 -2.15 -21.51 14.08
C SER A 60 -3.61 -21.51 14.49
N ALA A 61 -3.88 -21.63 15.80
CA ALA A 61 -5.22 -21.63 16.35
C ALA A 61 -5.73 -20.22 16.70
N ILE A 62 -4.83 -19.26 16.91
CA ILE A 62 -5.12 -17.89 17.36
C ILE A 62 -4.20 -16.92 16.62
N VAL A 63 -4.73 -15.77 16.23
CA VAL A 63 -3.93 -14.64 15.75
C VAL A 63 -3.61 -13.76 16.94
N ASP A 64 -2.35 -13.74 17.36
CA ASP A 64 -1.86 -12.86 18.40
C ASP A 64 -0.89 -11.82 17.80
N PRO A 65 -1.22 -10.51 17.85
CA PRO A 65 -0.32 -9.48 17.32
C PRO A 65 0.98 -9.31 18.12
N LYS A 66 1.04 -9.81 19.35
CA LYS A 66 2.22 -9.78 20.21
C LYS A 66 3.15 -10.99 20.00
N GLU A 67 2.59 -12.13 19.62
CA GLU A 67 3.29 -13.39 19.38
C GLU A 67 2.89 -13.95 18.01
N PHE A 68 3.05 -13.12 16.97
CA PHE A 68 2.58 -13.47 15.63
C PHE A 68 3.45 -14.59 15.01
N ASP A 69 2.82 -15.74 14.69
CA ASP A 69 3.51 -16.86 14.05
C ASP A 69 3.61 -16.64 12.53
N SER A 70 4.84 -16.51 12.03
CA SER A 70 5.12 -16.35 10.59
C SER A 70 4.64 -17.53 9.73
N LYS A 71 4.47 -18.72 10.34
CA LYS A 71 3.91 -19.91 9.67
C LYS A 71 2.43 -19.75 9.29
N SER A 72 1.77 -18.72 9.81
CA SER A 72 0.41 -18.32 9.41
C SER A 72 0.33 -17.74 8.00
N PHE A 73 1.44 -17.63 7.27
CA PHE A 73 1.48 -17.17 5.90
C PHE A 73 2.12 -18.15 4.95
N VAL A 74 1.55 -18.23 3.74
CA VAL A 74 2.15 -18.87 2.57
C VAL A 74 2.67 -17.77 1.66
N GLU A 75 3.94 -17.85 1.29
CA GLU A 75 4.55 -16.93 0.33
C GLU A 75 4.11 -17.26 -1.09
N PHE A 76 3.78 -16.24 -1.85
CA PHE A 76 3.38 -16.35 -3.25
C PHE A 76 3.98 -15.20 -4.05
N GLU A 77 4.51 -15.50 -5.22
CA GLU A 77 4.99 -14.51 -6.18
C GLU A 77 4.34 -14.79 -7.55
N GLY A 78 3.74 -13.76 -8.16
CA GLY A 78 3.11 -13.89 -9.47
C GLY A 78 2.19 -12.73 -9.82
N ASP A 79 1.72 -12.71 -11.07
CA ASP A 79 0.90 -11.63 -11.63
C ASP A 79 -0.52 -11.56 -11.06
N ILE A 80 -1.04 -12.67 -10.54
CA ILE A 80 -2.39 -12.76 -9.98
C ILE A 80 -2.35 -13.54 -8.68
N CYS A 81 -2.57 -12.86 -7.56
CA CYS A 81 -2.76 -13.50 -6.27
C CYS A 81 -4.23 -13.87 -6.06
N ILE A 82 -4.48 -15.09 -5.58
CA ILE A 82 -5.82 -15.55 -5.18
C ILE A 82 -5.91 -15.48 -3.65
N VAL A 83 -6.68 -14.53 -3.14
CA VAL A 83 -6.95 -14.42 -1.71
C VAL A 83 -8.15 -15.33 -1.37
N PRO A 84 -8.00 -16.29 -0.44
CA PRO A 84 -9.09 -17.20 -0.07
C PRO A 84 -10.33 -16.47 0.47
N PRO A 85 -11.50 -17.13 0.46
CA PRO A 85 -12.72 -16.57 1.04
C PRO A 85 -12.54 -16.21 2.52
N ASN A 86 -13.08 -15.07 2.95
CA ASN A 86 -13.03 -14.61 4.35
C ASN A 86 -11.62 -14.64 4.96
N SER A 87 -10.60 -14.36 4.15
CA SER A 87 -9.19 -14.36 4.53
C SER A 87 -8.52 -13.06 4.07
N PHE A 88 -7.21 -12.96 4.25
CA PHE A 88 -6.45 -11.79 3.84
C PHE A 88 -5.06 -12.18 3.32
N ALA A 89 -4.43 -11.25 2.65
CA ALA A 89 -3.04 -11.34 2.26
C ALA A 89 -2.31 -10.04 2.62
N LEU A 90 -1.03 -10.16 2.91
CA LEU A 90 -0.12 -9.03 2.94
C LEU A 90 0.60 -8.95 1.61
N ALA A 91 0.83 -7.72 1.15
CA ALA A 91 1.63 -7.44 -0.03
C ALA A 91 2.48 -6.20 0.22
N ARG A 92 3.31 -5.80 -0.73
CA ARG A 92 3.97 -4.50 -0.68
C ARG A 92 3.59 -3.63 -1.88
N SER A 93 3.80 -2.33 -1.75
CA SER A 93 3.69 -1.42 -2.89
C SER A 93 4.85 -1.64 -3.88
N VAL A 94 4.58 -1.38 -5.17
CA VAL A 94 5.65 -1.21 -6.18
C VAL A 94 6.45 0.05 -5.87
N GLU A 95 5.74 1.10 -5.49
CA GLU A 95 6.34 2.39 -5.18
C GLU A 95 7.02 2.38 -3.80
N TYR A 96 8.19 3.00 -3.74
CA TYR A 96 8.87 3.42 -2.52
C TYR A 96 8.50 4.86 -2.22
N PHE A 97 8.12 5.15 -0.98
CA PHE A 97 7.71 6.48 -0.55
C PHE A 97 8.75 7.10 0.38
N ARG A 98 8.92 8.42 0.30
CA ARG A 98 9.72 9.25 1.21
C ARG A 98 8.88 10.44 1.63
N ILE A 99 8.24 10.34 2.77
CA ILE A 99 7.28 11.35 3.23
C ILE A 99 8.02 12.52 3.87
N PRO A 100 7.81 13.77 3.40
CA PRO A 100 8.41 14.95 4.02
C PRO A 100 7.93 15.17 5.45
N ARG A 101 8.73 15.88 6.27
CA ARG A 101 8.42 16.15 7.67
C ARG A 101 7.11 16.93 7.90
N ASN A 102 6.72 17.74 6.94
CA ASN A 102 5.49 18.52 6.98
C ASN A 102 4.30 17.85 6.29
N VAL A 103 4.39 16.55 6.00
CA VAL A 103 3.36 15.82 5.26
C VAL A 103 2.90 14.60 6.04
N LEU A 104 1.57 14.45 6.16
CA LEU A 104 0.90 13.21 6.57
C LEU A 104 0.20 12.60 5.37
N THR A 105 0.15 11.28 5.27
CA THR A 105 -0.62 10.59 4.24
C THR A 105 -1.72 9.74 4.84
N ILE A 106 -2.82 9.62 4.09
CA ILE A 106 -3.88 8.65 4.38
C ILE A 106 -4.07 7.80 3.13
N CYS A 107 -4.15 6.49 3.31
CA CYS A 107 -4.43 5.56 2.24
C CYS A 107 -5.88 5.12 2.30
N VAL A 108 -6.55 5.12 1.13
CA VAL A 108 -7.93 4.65 0.98
C VAL A 108 -7.99 3.58 -0.11
N GLY A 109 -8.86 2.59 0.05
CA GLY A 109 -9.05 1.53 -0.92
C GLY A 109 -9.51 2.05 -2.28
N LYS A 110 -9.20 1.31 -3.33
CA LYS A 110 -9.64 1.64 -4.69
C LYS A 110 -11.07 1.16 -4.92
N SER A 111 -11.90 2.04 -5.49
CA SER A 111 -13.34 1.79 -5.68
C SER A 111 -13.66 0.51 -6.48
N THR A 112 -12.78 0.09 -7.38
CA THR A 112 -12.93 -1.15 -8.15
C THR A 112 -12.91 -2.38 -7.23
N TYR A 113 -11.93 -2.47 -6.34
CA TYR A 113 -11.83 -3.55 -5.36
C TYR A 113 -12.89 -3.44 -4.25
N ALA A 114 -13.13 -2.24 -3.75
CA ALA A 114 -14.12 -2.01 -2.70
C ALA A 114 -15.53 -2.50 -3.09
N ARG A 115 -15.94 -2.29 -4.35
CA ARG A 115 -17.22 -2.78 -4.88
C ARG A 115 -17.29 -4.30 -5.07
N CYS A 116 -16.15 -4.97 -5.03
CA CYS A 116 -16.05 -6.44 -5.04
C CYS A 116 -15.91 -7.03 -3.62
N GLY A 117 -16.07 -6.24 -2.56
CA GLY A 117 -15.89 -6.69 -1.19
C GLY A 117 -14.42 -6.92 -0.81
N ILE A 118 -13.47 -6.29 -1.52
CA ILE A 118 -12.06 -6.33 -1.19
C ILE A 118 -11.68 -5.02 -0.50
N ILE A 119 -11.14 -5.15 0.71
CA ILE A 119 -10.72 -4.02 1.52
C ILE A 119 -9.20 -3.98 1.54
N THR A 120 -8.63 -2.85 1.16
CA THR A 120 -7.22 -2.56 1.39
C THR A 120 -7.12 -1.62 2.58
N ASN A 121 -6.48 -2.09 3.63
CA ASN A 121 -6.18 -1.31 4.82
C ASN A 121 -4.69 -0.93 4.80
N VAL A 122 -4.38 0.29 5.15
CA VAL A 122 -3.01 0.79 5.33
C VAL A 122 -3.05 1.87 6.40
N THR A 123 -2.20 1.78 7.40
CA THR A 123 -2.06 2.84 8.40
C THR A 123 -1.41 4.08 7.79
N PRO A 124 -1.61 5.28 8.33
CA PRO A 124 -1.00 6.51 7.81
C PRO A 124 0.51 6.41 7.70
N PHE A 125 1.08 6.93 6.60
CA PHE A 125 2.53 7.15 6.55
C PHE A 125 2.80 8.47 7.25
N GLU A 126 3.45 8.37 8.41
CA GLU A 126 3.76 9.53 9.23
C GLU A 126 4.88 10.40 8.61
N PRO A 127 5.05 11.65 9.07
CA PRO A 127 6.17 12.52 8.70
C PRO A 127 7.53 11.81 8.82
N GLU A 128 8.37 11.94 7.79
CA GLU A 128 9.69 11.32 7.65
C GLU A 128 9.71 9.77 7.63
N TRP A 129 8.55 9.13 7.47
CA TRP A 129 8.53 7.71 7.13
C TRP A 129 9.00 7.51 5.69
N GLU A 130 9.81 6.47 5.46
CA GLU A 130 10.17 6.02 4.12
C GLU A 130 10.15 4.50 4.02
N GLY A 131 9.82 3.97 2.84
CA GLY A 131 9.77 2.53 2.60
C GLY A 131 8.80 2.12 1.49
N HIS A 132 8.80 0.82 1.20
CA HIS A 132 7.67 0.20 0.52
C HIS A 132 6.54 -0.01 1.52
N VAL A 133 5.31 0.32 1.11
CA VAL A 133 4.14 0.17 1.98
C VAL A 133 3.77 -1.29 2.10
N THR A 134 3.56 -1.80 3.31
CA THR A 134 2.87 -3.07 3.48
C THR A 134 1.37 -2.83 3.34
N LEU A 135 0.73 -3.62 2.50
CA LEU A 135 -0.69 -3.57 2.14
C LEU A 135 -1.40 -4.74 2.80
N GLU A 136 -2.42 -4.46 3.61
CA GLU A 136 -3.29 -5.47 4.20
C GLU A 136 -4.55 -5.61 3.34
N ILE A 137 -4.64 -6.68 2.56
CA ILE A 137 -5.70 -6.90 1.56
C ILE A 137 -6.65 -7.98 2.07
N SER A 138 -7.84 -7.59 2.50
CA SER A 138 -8.85 -8.49 3.05
C SER A 138 -9.91 -8.83 2.00
N ASN A 139 -10.19 -10.12 1.85
CA ASN A 139 -11.33 -10.63 1.08
C ASN A 139 -12.49 -10.92 2.04
N THR A 140 -13.50 -10.04 2.04
CA THR A 140 -14.68 -10.19 2.90
C THR A 140 -15.81 -11.02 2.25
N THR A 141 -15.54 -11.60 1.09
CA THR A 141 -16.54 -12.37 0.34
C THR A 141 -16.42 -13.89 0.60
N PRO A 142 -17.47 -14.67 0.39
CA PRO A 142 -17.41 -16.13 0.48
C PRO A 142 -16.74 -16.80 -0.75
N LEU A 143 -16.21 -16.02 -1.69
CA LEU A 143 -15.55 -16.51 -2.91
C LEU A 143 -14.06 -16.13 -2.92
N PRO A 144 -13.18 -16.93 -3.58
CA PRO A 144 -11.81 -16.51 -3.82
C PRO A 144 -11.76 -15.21 -4.63
N ALA A 145 -10.88 -14.29 -4.27
CA ALA A 145 -10.73 -12.99 -4.92
C ALA A 145 -9.38 -12.85 -5.61
N LYS A 146 -9.37 -12.27 -6.82
CA LYS A 146 -8.15 -11.99 -7.57
C LYS A 146 -7.61 -10.60 -7.26
N ILE A 147 -6.32 -10.55 -6.97
CA ILE A 147 -5.54 -9.31 -6.87
C ILE A 147 -4.51 -9.31 -7.99
N TYR A 148 -4.48 -8.26 -8.80
CA TYR A 148 -3.61 -8.15 -9.97
C TYR A 148 -2.34 -7.37 -9.60
N ALA A 149 -1.18 -8.02 -9.70
CA ALA A 149 0.12 -7.39 -9.47
C ALA A 149 0.42 -6.31 -10.52
N ASN A 150 1.22 -5.33 -10.14
CA ASN A 150 1.61 -4.17 -10.96
C ASN A 150 0.45 -3.25 -11.38
N GLU A 151 -0.74 -3.47 -10.81
CA GLU A 151 -1.93 -2.66 -11.04
C GLU A 151 -2.33 -1.88 -9.77
N GLY A 152 -3.20 -0.86 -9.92
CA GLY A 152 -3.62 0.00 -8.84
C GLY A 152 -4.44 -0.73 -7.78
N ILE A 153 -4.09 -0.55 -6.50
CA ILE A 153 -4.74 -1.23 -5.37
C ILE A 153 -5.42 -0.28 -4.39
N CYS A 154 -4.85 0.90 -4.18
CA CYS A 154 -5.38 1.92 -3.27
C CYS A 154 -4.87 3.30 -3.65
N GLN A 155 -5.48 4.34 -3.08
CA GLN A 155 -5.12 5.74 -3.33
C GLN A 155 -4.50 6.36 -2.08
N VAL A 156 -3.35 7.02 -2.26
CA VAL A 156 -2.67 7.81 -1.22
C VAL A 156 -3.10 9.27 -1.35
N LEU A 157 -3.59 9.84 -0.25
CA LEU A 157 -3.93 11.24 -0.10
C LEU A 157 -2.84 11.95 0.72
N PHE A 158 -2.48 13.17 0.34
CA PHE A 158 -1.40 13.94 0.97
C PHE A 158 -1.94 15.18 1.66
N PHE A 159 -1.59 15.35 2.93
CA PHE A 159 -1.96 16.49 3.77
C PHE A 159 -0.66 17.17 4.22
N GLU A 160 -0.53 18.45 3.89
CA GLU A 160 0.65 19.23 4.26
C GLU A 160 0.29 20.22 5.37
N ALA A 161 1.07 20.20 6.44
CA ALA A 161 0.96 21.14 7.54
C ALA A 161 1.30 22.57 7.10
N ALA A 162 0.76 23.58 7.78
CA ALA A 162 1.20 24.95 7.65
C ALA A 162 2.66 25.11 8.14
N PRO A 163 3.41 26.09 7.66
CA PRO A 163 4.82 26.27 8.06
C PRO A 163 5.04 26.43 9.57
N ASP A 164 4.05 26.96 10.28
CA ASP A 164 4.04 27.19 11.73
C ASP A 164 3.41 26.03 12.53
N ASP A 165 2.99 24.95 11.86
CA ASP A 165 2.32 23.79 12.48
C ASP A 165 2.99 22.45 12.09
N ILE A 166 4.30 22.45 11.94
CA ILE A 166 5.09 21.25 11.63
C ILE A 166 5.30 20.46 12.93
N CYS A 167 5.13 19.14 12.85
CA CYS A 167 5.27 18.25 14.00
C CYS A 167 6.67 18.37 14.66
N GLU A 168 6.72 18.43 15.99
CA GLU A 168 7.97 18.45 16.74
C GLU A 168 8.70 17.10 16.65
N THR A 169 7.96 15.99 16.65
CA THR A 169 8.51 14.64 16.63
C THR A 169 7.97 13.84 15.45
N SER A 170 8.82 13.48 14.51
CA SER A 170 8.48 12.68 13.33
C SER A 170 8.57 11.17 13.59
N TYR A 171 8.16 10.37 12.62
CA TYR A 171 8.32 8.89 12.68
C TYR A 171 9.79 8.46 12.76
N LYS A 172 10.67 9.20 12.09
CA LYS A 172 12.12 8.97 12.14
C LYS A 172 12.69 9.30 13.52
N ASP A 173 12.25 10.40 14.14
CA ASP A 173 12.69 10.81 15.49
C ASP A 173 12.28 9.78 16.55
N LYS A 174 11.10 9.15 16.38
CA LYS A 174 10.60 8.06 17.25
C LYS A 174 11.30 6.73 17.03
N ALA A 175 12.26 6.63 16.09
CA ALA A 175 12.84 5.36 15.64
C ALA A 175 11.76 4.32 15.27
N GLY A 176 10.75 4.75 14.51
CA GLY A 176 9.57 3.96 14.20
C GLY A 176 9.88 2.59 13.60
N LYS A 177 9.23 1.55 14.12
CA LYS A 177 9.55 0.13 13.87
C LYS A 177 9.42 -0.35 12.41
N TYR A 178 8.73 0.43 11.56
CA TYR A 178 8.53 0.13 10.15
C TYR A 178 9.29 1.07 9.21
N GLN A 179 10.31 1.77 9.73
CA GLN A 179 11.16 2.63 8.93
C GLN A 179 11.99 1.82 7.93
N ARG A 180 12.07 2.28 6.68
CA ARG A 180 12.87 1.69 5.58
C ARG A 180 12.55 0.23 5.26
N GLN A 181 11.28 -0.15 5.39
CA GLN A 181 10.91 -1.52 5.00
C GLN A 181 11.04 -1.72 3.48
N THR A 182 11.63 -2.86 3.07
CA THR A 182 11.95 -3.18 1.68
C THR A 182 11.09 -4.31 1.10
N GLY A 183 10.47 -5.12 1.95
CA GLY A 183 9.63 -6.26 1.58
C GLY A 183 8.29 -6.23 2.30
N VAL A 184 7.53 -7.32 2.19
CA VAL A 184 6.30 -7.53 2.97
C VAL A 184 6.67 -7.74 4.43
N THR A 185 6.41 -6.73 5.26
CA THR A 185 6.82 -6.71 6.66
C THR A 185 5.71 -7.29 7.54
N LEU A 186 6.07 -8.26 8.38
CA LEU A 186 5.17 -8.86 9.37
C LEU A 186 5.00 -7.94 10.60
N PRO A 187 3.98 -8.18 11.46
CA PRO A 187 3.79 -7.42 12.70
C PRO A 187 5.07 -7.37 13.55
N ARG A 188 5.36 -6.19 14.11
CA ARG A 188 6.47 -5.94 15.04
C ARG A 188 5.95 -5.17 16.26
N LEU A 189 6.50 -5.42 17.43
CA LEU A 189 6.25 -4.65 18.66
C LEU A 189 7.27 -3.53 18.82
#